data_14080f4bf270752ca6aecd6dfe66b02d
#
_entry.id   14080f4bf270752ca6aecd6dfe66b02d
#
_cell.length_a   1.000
_cell.length_b   1.000
_cell.length_c   1.000
_cell.angle_alpha   90.00
_cell.angle_beta   90.00
_cell.angle_gamma   90.00
#
_symmetry.space_group_name_H-M   'P 1'
#
loop_
_entity.id
_entity.type
_entity.pdbx_description
1 polymer ?
#
loop_
_entity_poly.entity_id
_entity_poly.type
_entity_poly.pdbx_seq_one_letter_code
_entity_poly.pdbx_strand_id
1 'polypeptide(L)'
;MSENEPIAELTSLRQSIDNIDAALIHLLAERFKFTQQVGKLKATTGLPPSDPEREKVQIARLRALAEEAHLDPAFAEKFLNFIVAEVIHHHVQIASTGAIDTQ
;
A
#
# COMPACT_ATOMS: atom_id res chain seq x y z
N MET A 1 -7.84 -12.77 41.30
CA MET A 1 -7.55 -12.12 40.07
C MET A 1 -6.92 -10.78 40.29
N SER A 2 -5.92 -10.50 39.51
CA SER A 2 -5.22 -9.26 39.65
C SER A 2 -5.98 -8.13 38.93
N GLU A 3 -6.03 -6.96 39.53
CA GLU A 3 -6.61 -5.80 38.87
C GLU A 3 -5.81 -5.40 37.61
N ASN A 4 -4.53 -5.84 37.54
CA ASN A 4 -3.66 -5.51 36.43
C ASN A 4 -3.81 -6.41 35.22
N GLU A 5 -4.55 -7.52 35.33
CA GLU A 5 -4.70 -8.44 34.22
C GLU A 5 -5.28 -7.80 32.97
N PRO A 6 -6.39 -7.01 33.05
CA PRO A 6 -6.91 -6.36 31.85
C PRO A 6 -5.92 -5.37 31.24
N ILE A 7 -5.13 -4.69 32.09
CA ILE A 7 -4.12 -3.75 31.60
C ILE A 7 -2.98 -4.50 30.93
N ALA A 8 -2.54 -5.61 31.53
CA ALA A 8 -1.48 -6.43 30.94
C ALA A 8 -1.92 -7.03 29.63
N GLU A 9 -3.17 -7.48 29.57
CA GLU A 9 -3.70 -8.02 28.31
C GLU A 9 -3.78 -6.95 27.25
N LEU A 10 -4.24 -5.75 27.59
CA LEU A 10 -4.31 -4.63 26.65
C LEU A 10 -2.91 -4.28 26.13
N THR A 11 -1.92 -4.25 27.01
CA THR A 11 -0.55 -3.98 26.62
C THR A 11 -0.03 -5.02 25.62
N SER A 12 -0.32 -6.28 25.90
CA SER A 12 0.10 -7.38 25.03
C SER A 12 -0.54 -7.28 23.66
N LEU A 13 -1.85 -6.99 23.62
CA LEU A 13 -2.55 -6.81 22.34
C LEU A 13 -1.99 -5.64 21.55
N ARG A 14 -1.71 -4.54 22.23
CA ARG A 14 -1.12 -3.36 21.58
C ARG A 14 0.27 -3.64 21.02
N GLN A 15 1.06 -4.44 21.72
CA GLN A 15 2.37 -4.84 21.19
C GLN A 15 2.22 -5.64 19.91
N SER A 16 1.24 -6.53 19.87
CA SER A 16 0.98 -7.31 18.65
C SER A 16 0.55 -6.40 17.51
N ILE A 17 -0.31 -5.42 17.79
CA ILE A 17 -0.74 -4.44 16.79
C ILE A 17 0.45 -3.63 16.30
N ASP A 18 1.31 -3.18 17.22
CA ASP A 18 2.50 -2.40 16.84
C ASP A 18 3.42 -3.19 15.92
N ASN A 19 3.56 -4.49 16.17
CA ASN A 19 4.37 -5.35 15.32
C ASN A 19 3.78 -5.49 13.92
N ILE A 20 2.44 -5.61 13.85
CA ILE A 20 1.74 -5.67 12.55
C ILE A 20 1.91 -4.34 11.82
N ASP A 21 1.75 -3.22 12.52
CA ASP A 21 1.93 -1.90 11.91
C ASP A 21 3.33 -1.74 11.35
N ALA A 22 4.34 -2.20 12.07
CA ALA A 22 5.72 -2.15 11.57
C ALA A 22 5.86 -2.95 10.28
N ALA A 23 5.26 -4.15 10.23
CA ALA A 23 5.29 -4.98 9.03
C ALA A 23 4.58 -4.27 7.87
N LEU A 24 3.43 -3.63 8.13
CA LEU A 24 2.70 -2.88 7.11
C LEU A 24 3.56 -1.78 6.51
N ILE A 25 4.23 -1.01 7.35
CA ILE A 25 5.06 0.09 6.87
C ILE A 25 6.21 -0.44 6.01
N HIS A 26 6.86 -1.51 6.44
CA HIS A 26 7.94 -2.11 5.64
C HIS A 26 7.42 -2.65 4.31
N LEU A 27 6.23 -3.26 4.30
CA LEU A 27 5.63 -3.76 3.07
C LEU A 27 5.26 -2.63 2.12
N LEU A 28 4.73 -1.53 2.65
CA LEU A 28 4.42 -0.36 1.82
C LEU A 28 5.68 0.24 1.22
N ALA A 29 6.74 0.37 2.01
CA ALA A 29 8.01 0.88 1.51
C ALA A 29 8.53 0.02 0.35
N GLU A 30 8.46 -1.29 0.51
CA GLU A 30 8.88 -2.23 -0.53
C GLU A 30 8.01 -2.10 -1.77
N ARG A 31 6.70 -1.99 -1.58
CA ARG A 31 5.76 -1.83 -2.69
C ARG A 31 6.05 -0.56 -3.49
N PHE A 32 6.24 0.57 -2.81
CA PHE A 32 6.54 1.83 -3.49
C PHE A 32 7.88 1.80 -4.22
N LYS A 33 8.85 1.08 -3.69
CA LYS A 33 10.11 0.89 -4.38
C LYS A 33 9.90 0.27 -5.76
N PHE A 34 9.05 -0.76 -5.83
CA PHE A 34 8.75 -1.41 -7.11
C PHE A 34 7.86 -0.55 -8.01
N THR A 35 6.85 0.13 -7.45
CA THR A 35 5.99 0.98 -8.28
C THR A 35 6.76 2.18 -8.84
N GLN A 36 7.77 2.68 -8.13
CA GLN A 36 8.61 3.74 -8.66
C GLN A 36 9.49 3.23 -9.82
N GLN A 37 9.94 1.99 -9.76
CA GLN A 37 10.64 1.37 -10.88
C GLN A 37 9.73 1.26 -12.10
N VAL A 38 8.46 0.89 -11.88
CA VAL A 38 7.46 0.89 -12.95
C VAL A 38 7.28 2.29 -13.51
N GLY A 39 7.26 3.30 -12.64
CA GLY A 39 7.14 4.69 -13.06
C GLY A 39 8.28 5.14 -13.98
N LYS A 40 9.51 4.74 -13.65
CA LYS A 40 10.66 5.05 -14.50
C LYS A 40 10.53 4.36 -15.85
N LEU A 41 10.12 3.11 -15.86
CA LEU A 41 9.93 2.37 -17.08
C LEU A 41 8.87 3.04 -17.96
N LYS A 42 7.76 3.47 -17.37
CA LYS A 42 6.72 4.18 -18.10
C LYS A 42 7.25 5.50 -18.69
N ALA A 43 8.04 6.23 -17.91
CA ALA A 43 8.59 7.50 -18.37
C ALA A 43 9.51 7.31 -19.58
N THR A 44 10.34 6.26 -19.54
CA THR A 44 11.28 6.01 -20.63
C THR A 44 10.62 5.42 -21.86
N THR A 45 9.47 4.77 -21.71
CA THR A 45 8.76 4.17 -22.84
C THR A 45 7.57 5.00 -23.31
N GLY A 46 7.34 6.14 -22.67
CA GLY A 46 6.26 7.04 -23.08
C GLY A 46 4.87 6.60 -22.68
N LEU A 47 4.77 5.66 -21.72
CA LEU A 47 3.48 5.23 -21.23
C LEU A 47 2.91 6.22 -20.23
N PRO A 48 1.58 6.38 -20.15
CA PRO A 48 0.98 7.34 -19.24
C PRO A 48 1.11 6.91 -17.78
N PRO A 49 1.18 7.84 -16.82
CA PRO A 49 1.30 7.52 -15.40
C PRO A 49 0.12 6.73 -14.85
N SER A 50 -1.08 6.98 -15.35
CA SER A 50 -2.30 6.33 -14.91
C SER A 50 -2.63 5.13 -15.77
N ASP A 51 -3.17 4.08 -15.17
CA ASP A 51 -3.56 2.87 -15.88
C ASP A 51 -4.89 2.36 -15.33
N PRO A 52 -6.02 2.91 -15.81
CA PRO A 52 -7.34 2.53 -15.28
C PRO A 52 -7.67 1.05 -15.40
N GLU A 53 -7.23 0.40 -16.47
CA GLU A 53 -7.52 -1.03 -16.64
C GLU A 53 -6.78 -1.86 -15.59
N ARG A 54 -5.54 -1.51 -15.32
CA ARG A 54 -4.76 -2.17 -14.26
C ARG A 54 -5.41 -1.95 -12.89
N GLU A 55 -5.93 -0.74 -12.65
CA GLU A 55 -6.57 -0.42 -11.37
C GLU A 55 -7.81 -1.28 -11.16
N LYS A 56 -8.62 -1.49 -12.21
CA LYS A 56 -9.80 -2.35 -12.10
C LYS A 56 -9.42 -3.78 -11.70
N VAL A 57 -8.38 -4.31 -12.33
CA VAL A 57 -7.90 -5.66 -12.02
C VAL A 57 -7.40 -5.74 -10.59
N GLN A 58 -6.66 -4.74 -10.16
CA GLN A 58 -6.15 -4.69 -8.77
C GLN A 58 -7.27 -4.63 -7.75
N ILE A 59 -8.28 -3.80 -8.00
CA ILE A 59 -9.42 -3.68 -7.09
C ILE A 59 -10.15 -5.01 -6.97
N ALA A 60 -10.44 -5.66 -8.10
CA ALA A 60 -11.14 -6.95 -8.08
C ALA A 60 -10.34 -7.99 -7.31
N ARG A 61 -9.04 -8.06 -7.55
CA ARG A 61 -8.16 -9.00 -6.86
C ARG A 61 -8.12 -8.72 -5.35
N LEU A 62 -8.00 -7.45 -4.98
CA LEU A 62 -7.88 -7.09 -3.57
C LEU A 62 -9.17 -7.35 -2.81
N ARG A 63 -10.32 -7.10 -3.45
CA ARG A 63 -11.59 -7.41 -2.82
C ARG A 63 -11.73 -8.92 -2.58
N ALA A 64 -11.33 -9.75 -3.53
CA ALA A 64 -11.37 -11.20 -3.37
C ALA A 64 -10.43 -11.65 -2.24
N LEU A 65 -9.22 -11.11 -2.19
CA LEU A 65 -8.28 -11.42 -1.12
C LEU A 65 -8.81 -10.99 0.25
N ALA A 66 -9.47 -9.84 0.29
CA ALA A 66 -10.05 -9.34 1.54
C ALA A 66 -11.12 -10.30 2.05
N GLU A 67 -11.98 -10.81 1.18
CA GLU A 67 -12.99 -11.79 1.59
C GLU A 67 -12.35 -13.04 2.16
N GLU A 68 -11.31 -13.56 1.51
CA GLU A 68 -10.58 -14.73 2.02
C GLU A 68 -9.97 -14.46 3.39
N ALA A 69 -9.50 -13.24 3.61
CA ALA A 69 -8.84 -12.85 4.86
C ALA A 69 -9.81 -12.37 5.93
N HIS A 70 -11.12 -12.39 5.65
CA HIS A 70 -12.15 -11.88 6.57
C HIS A 70 -11.96 -10.40 6.87
N LEU A 71 -11.53 -9.64 5.87
CA LEU A 71 -11.40 -8.19 5.93
C LEU A 71 -12.51 -7.59 5.07
N ASP A 72 -13.09 -6.47 5.51
CA ASP A 72 -14.12 -5.78 4.75
C ASP A 72 -13.58 -5.41 3.35
N PRO A 73 -14.18 -5.95 2.27
CA PRO A 73 -13.70 -5.64 0.91
C PRO A 73 -13.82 -4.16 0.56
N ALA A 74 -14.83 -3.47 1.09
CA ALA A 74 -14.98 -2.03 0.83
C ALA A 74 -13.83 -1.25 1.45
N PHE A 75 -13.37 -1.64 2.63
CA PHE A 75 -12.21 -1.02 3.26
C PHE A 75 -10.96 -1.31 2.43
N ALA A 76 -10.78 -2.56 1.98
CA ALA A 76 -9.62 -2.94 1.18
C ALA A 76 -9.54 -2.10 -0.09
N GLU A 77 -10.68 -1.85 -0.72
CA GLU A 77 -10.73 -1.00 -1.92
C GLU A 77 -10.33 0.44 -1.60
N LYS A 78 -10.86 1.00 -0.50
CA LYS A 78 -10.47 2.36 -0.08
C LYS A 78 -8.98 2.46 0.16
N PHE A 79 -8.42 1.44 0.82
CA PHE A 79 -7.00 1.40 1.11
C PHE A 79 -6.18 1.37 -0.19
N LEU A 80 -6.57 0.52 -1.13
CA LEU A 80 -5.88 0.44 -2.41
C LEU A 80 -5.99 1.75 -3.19
N ASN A 81 -7.17 2.37 -3.20
CA ASN A 81 -7.36 3.64 -3.90
C ASN A 81 -6.43 4.72 -3.34
N PHE A 82 -6.23 4.73 -2.03
CA PHE A 82 -5.32 5.67 -1.39
C PHE A 82 -3.88 5.42 -1.86
N ILE A 83 -3.47 4.17 -1.92
CA ILE A 83 -2.12 3.79 -2.37
C ILE A 83 -1.94 4.13 -3.85
N VAL A 84 -2.94 3.83 -4.68
CA VAL A 84 -2.87 4.08 -6.13
C VAL A 84 -2.73 5.57 -6.41
N ALA A 85 -3.46 6.42 -5.66
CA ALA A 85 -3.33 7.86 -5.81
C ALA A 85 -1.90 8.32 -5.56
N GLU A 86 -1.25 7.76 -4.55
CA GLU A 86 0.14 8.08 -4.26
C GLU A 86 1.08 7.58 -5.36
N VAL A 87 0.82 6.38 -5.88
CA VAL A 87 1.62 5.82 -6.98
C VAL A 87 1.53 6.71 -8.22
N ILE A 88 0.33 7.16 -8.56
CA ILE A 88 0.14 8.06 -9.71
C ILE A 88 0.90 9.36 -9.48
N HIS A 89 0.86 9.90 -8.26
CA HIS A 89 1.61 11.10 -7.92
C HIS A 89 3.10 10.88 -8.15
N HIS A 90 3.67 9.77 -7.71
CA HIS A 90 5.07 9.41 -7.96
C HIS A 90 5.35 9.34 -9.46
N HIS A 91 4.46 8.66 -10.21
CA HIS A 91 4.67 8.47 -11.65
C HIS A 91 4.64 9.80 -12.41
N VAL A 92 3.76 10.71 -12.01
CA VAL A 92 3.71 12.05 -12.60
C VAL A 92 5.01 12.80 -12.33
N GLN A 93 5.52 12.74 -11.11
CA GLN A 93 6.78 13.38 -10.77
C GLN A 93 7.94 12.79 -11.55
N ILE A 94 8.01 11.47 -11.65
CA ILE A 94 9.07 10.80 -12.40
C ILE A 94 9.03 11.22 -13.88
N ALA A 95 7.83 11.25 -14.46
CA ALA A 95 7.67 11.62 -15.86
C ALA A 95 8.09 13.06 -16.12
N SER A 96 7.80 13.97 -15.18
CA SER A 96 8.09 15.39 -15.36
C SER A 96 9.55 15.75 -15.07
N THR A 97 10.19 15.04 -14.14
CA THR A 97 11.58 15.35 -13.76
C THR A 97 12.58 14.40 -14.38
N GLY A 98 12.11 13.26 -14.86
CA GLY A 98 12.97 12.26 -15.45
C GLY A 98 13.64 11.34 -14.46
N ALA A 99 13.74 11.72 -13.19
CA ALA A 99 14.41 10.84 -12.26
C ALA A 99 14.27 11.31 -10.84
N ILE A 100 13.42 10.68 -10.10
CA ILE A 100 13.28 10.95 -8.68
C ILE A 100 14.44 10.40 -7.90
N ASP A 101 15.01 9.36 -8.38
CA ASP A 101 15.94 8.55 -7.60
C ASP A 101 17.37 8.80 -7.98
N THR A 102 17.63 9.89 -8.60
CA THR A 102 18.99 10.16 -9.04
C THR A 102 19.96 10.39 -7.91
N GLN A 103 19.44 10.54 -6.72
CA GLN A 103 20.38 10.72 -5.65
C GLN A 103 20.94 9.47 -5.13
#